data_78e4cdd4a3c7cb318d82cac46bee539b
#
_entry.id   78e4cdd4a3c7cb318d82cac46bee539b
#
_cell.length_a   1.000
_cell.length_b   1.000
_cell.length_c   1.000
_cell.angle_alpha   90.00
_cell.angle_beta   90.00
_cell.angle_gamma   90.00
#
_symmetry.space_group_name_H-M   'P 1'
#
loop_
_entity.id
_entity.type
_entity.pdbx_description
1 polymer ?
#
loop_
_entity_poly.entity_id
_entity_poly.type
_entity_poly.pdbx_seq_one_letter_code
_entity_poly.pdbx_strand_id
1 'polypeptide(L)'
;MGYIPVGHENSTPIELYYEDQGSGRPVVLIHGYPLNGHSWEKQTRELLAAGFRVITYDRRGFGRSSKVGSGYDYDTFAADLKTVLETLDLRDVILVGFSMGTGELARYVSRFGHDRVAKLAFLASLEPFLVARDDNPDGLPREVFDGIAAAAKGDRYAWYTQFFSNFYNLDDTLGSRISQEAVDGSWNVAVSSAPVAAYAVVPSWIEDFRADVEAVRASGKPALILHGTADNILPIDATARRFHKALPEAEYVEIEDAPHGLLWTHADEVNAALLSFVR
;
A
#
# COMPACT_ATOMS: atom_id res chain seq x y z
N MET A 1 -18.74 -9.27 0.98
CA MET A 1 -17.53 -9.93 0.45
C MET A 1 -17.84 -10.70 -0.82
N GLY A 2 -16.91 -10.75 -1.75
CA GLY A 2 -17.08 -11.41 -3.03
C GLY A 2 -15.80 -11.43 -3.86
N TYR A 3 -15.95 -11.71 -5.13
CA TYR A 3 -14.86 -11.72 -6.11
C TYR A 3 -15.21 -10.83 -7.30
N ILE A 4 -14.23 -10.08 -7.80
CA ILE A 4 -14.35 -9.20 -8.97
C ILE A 4 -13.43 -9.73 -10.06
N PRO A 5 -13.96 -10.12 -11.23
CA PRO A 5 -13.13 -10.54 -12.35
C PRO A 5 -12.40 -9.32 -12.95
N VAL A 6 -11.07 -9.43 -13.11
CA VAL A 6 -10.20 -8.36 -13.62
C VAL A 6 -9.42 -8.77 -14.88
N GLY A 7 -9.68 -9.94 -15.41
CA GLY A 7 -9.01 -10.47 -16.61
C GLY A 7 -9.02 -11.98 -16.67
N HIS A 8 -8.12 -12.53 -17.47
CA HIS A 8 -7.93 -13.97 -17.63
C HIS A 8 -6.44 -14.30 -17.70
N GLU A 9 -6.07 -15.44 -17.12
CA GLU A 9 -4.81 -16.12 -17.39
C GLU A 9 -5.12 -17.46 -18.04
N ASN A 10 -4.71 -17.64 -19.30
CA ASN A 10 -5.19 -18.71 -20.18
C ASN A 10 -6.73 -18.69 -20.26
N SER A 11 -7.40 -19.78 -19.87
CA SER A 11 -8.87 -19.89 -19.86
C SER A 11 -9.50 -19.60 -18.48
N THR A 12 -8.70 -19.25 -17.47
CA THR A 12 -9.16 -19.06 -16.09
C THR A 12 -9.35 -17.58 -15.77
N PRO A 13 -10.50 -17.17 -15.22
CA PRO A 13 -10.67 -15.80 -14.76
C PRO A 13 -9.64 -15.43 -13.68
N ILE A 14 -9.13 -14.21 -13.75
CA ILE A 14 -8.37 -13.58 -12.66
C ILE A 14 -9.37 -12.81 -11.82
N GLU A 15 -9.50 -13.17 -10.56
CA GLU A 15 -10.47 -12.59 -9.64
C GLU A 15 -9.79 -11.98 -8.42
N LEU A 16 -10.22 -10.77 -8.05
CA LEU A 16 -9.81 -10.12 -6.81
C LEU A 16 -10.87 -10.38 -5.73
N TYR A 17 -10.42 -10.90 -4.60
CA TYR A 17 -11.26 -10.98 -3.41
C TYR A 17 -11.41 -9.60 -2.79
N TYR A 18 -12.63 -9.26 -2.34
CA TYR A 18 -12.90 -8.00 -1.65
C TYR A 18 -13.86 -8.18 -0.48
N GLU A 19 -13.77 -7.26 0.47
CA GLU A 19 -14.74 -7.06 1.54
C GLU A 19 -15.34 -5.66 1.42
N ASP A 20 -16.62 -5.52 1.70
CA ASP A 20 -17.41 -4.29 1.57
C ASP A 20 -18.33 -4.21 2.78
N GLN A 21 -18.06 -3.28 3.67
CA GLN A 21 -18.67 -3.22 4.99
C GLN A 21 -19.15 -1.80 5.31
N GLY A 22 -20.21 -1.70 6.11
CA GLY A 22 -20.77 -0.41 6.52
C GLY A 22 -21.57 0.29 5.43
N SER A 23 -21.77 1.58 5.62
CA SER A 23 -22.54 2.46 4.72
C SER A 23 -21.94 3.87 4.76
N GLY A 24 -22.43 4.78 3.92
CA GLY A 24 -21.91 6.15 3.85
C GLY A 24 -20.85 6.33 2.77
N ARG A 25 -19.98 7.34 2.95
CA ARG A 25 -18.93 7.66 1.96
C ARG A 25 -17.94 6.51 1.84
N PRO A 26 -17.63 6.05 0.61
CA PRO A 26 -16.73 4.92 0.44
C PRO A 26 -15.25 5.29 0.70
N VAL A 27 -14.57 4.45 1.45
CA VAL A 27 -13.13 4.44 1.66
C VAL A 27 -12.58 3.12 1.13
N VAL A 28 -11.68 3.18 0.17
CA VAL A 28 -11.00 1.99 -0.38
C VAL A 28 -9.59 1.92 0.20
N LEU A 29 -9.28 0.82 0.88
CA LEU A 29 -8.02 0.58 1.56
C LEU A 29 -7.16 -0.39 0.74
N ILE A 30 -6.01 0.08 0.26
CA ILE A 30 -5.12 -0.60 -0.67
C ILE A 30 -3.87 -1.06 0.09
N HIS A 31 -3.74 -2.38 0.31
CA HIS A 31 -2.69 -2.95 1.15
C HIS A 31 -1.29 -2.88 0.54
N GLY A 32 -0.27 -2.95 1.41
CA GLY A 32 1.14 -3.07 1.04
C GLY A 32 1.61 -4.52 0.86
N TYR A 33 2.88 -4.67 0.45
CA TYR A 33 3.58 -5.95 0.38
C TYR A 33 4.02 -6.41 1.78
N PRO A 34 4.04 -7.69 2.09
CA PRO A 34 3.45 -8.82 1.35
C PRO A 34 2.08 -9.24 1.93
N LEU A 35 1.31 -8.27 2.38
CA LEU A 35 0.09 -8.45 3.13
C LEU A 35 -1.17 -8.58 2.23
N ASN A 36 -2.34 -8.41 2.81
CA ASN A 36 -3.64 -8.44 2.17
C ASN A 36 -4.60 -7.43 2.85
N GLY A 37 -5.87 -7.44 2.48
CA GLY A 37 -6.88 -6.55 3.02
C GLY A 37 -7.02 -6.57 4.55
N HIS A 38 -6.68 -7.69 5.21
CA HIS A 38 -6.73 -7.79 6.67
C HIS A 38 -5.67 -6.95 7.39
N SER A 39 -4.62 -6.48 6.70
CA SER A 39 -3.64 -5.56 7.29
C SER A 39 -4.26 -4.24 7.78
N TRP A 40 -5.46 -3.93 7.31
CA TRP A 40 -6.24 -2.76 7.66
C TRP A 40 -7.20 -2.96 8.85
N GLU A 41 -7.08 -4.06 9.59
CA GLU A 41 -8.00 -4.45 10.68
C GLU A 41 -8.29 -3.30 11.65
N LYS A 42 -7.25 -2.63 12.13
CA LYS A 42 -7.39 -1.54 13.11
C LYS A 42 -8.00 -0.26 12.52
N GLN A 43 -7.70 0.05 11.26
CA GLN A 43 -8.25 1.21 10.55
C GLN A 43 -9.71 0.97 10.14
N THR A 44 -10.01 -0.24 9.64
CA THR A 44 -11.37 -0.63 9.24
C THR A 44 -12.36 -0.45 10.39
N ARG A 45 -12.01 -0.90 11.59
CA ARG A 45 -12.87 -0.77 12.78
C ARG A 45 -13.22 0.70 13.07
N GLU A 46 -12.23 1.58 13.05
CA GLU A 46 -12.42 3.00 13.36
C GLU A 46 -13.19 3.74 12.27
N LEU A 47 -12.94 3.43 11.00
CA LEU A 47 -13.67 4.00 9.87
C LEU A 47 -15.14 3.57 9.88
N LEU A 48 -15.42 2.29 10.17
CA LEU A 48 -16.80 1.80 10.32
C LEU A 48 -17.52 2.48 11.48
N ALA A 49 -16.84 2.64 12.64
CA ALA A 49 -17.39 3.35 13.79
C ALA A 49 -17.67 4.83 13.49
N ALA A 50 -16.90 5.43 12.59
CA ALA A 50 -17.10 6.80 12.10
C ALA A 50 -18.18 6.92 11.00
N GLY A 51 -18.81 5.82 10.59
CA GLY A 51 -19.93 5.81 9.63
C GLY A 51 -19.52 5.75 8.16
N PHE A 52 -18.29 5.36 7.84
CA PHE A 52 -17.85 5.16 6.46
C PHE A 52 -18.24 3.76 5.94
N ARG A 53 -18.40 3.65 4.62
CA ARG A 53 -18.41 2.37 3.90
C ARG A 53 -16.95 2.02 3.60
N VAL A 54 -16.45 0.90 4.11
CA VAL A 54 -15.06 0.49 3.99
C VAL A 54 -14.95 -0.69 3.03
N ILE A 55 -14.14 -0.50 2.00
CA ILE A 55 -13.84 -1.54 1.01
C ILE A 55 -12.35 -1.89 1.13
N THR A 56 -12.04 -3.17 1.33
CA THR A 56 -10.70 -3.73 1.19
C THR A 56 -10.70 -4.73 0.07
N TYR A 57 -9.60 -4.89 -0.62
CA TYR A 57 -9.42 -6.00 -1.57
C TYR A 57 -8.00 -6.56 -1.48
N ASP A 58 -7.87 -7.82 -1.84
CA ASP A 58 -6.58 -8.48 -1.96
C ASP A 58 -6.07 -8.28 -3.39
N ARG A 59 -4.86 -7.72 -3.55
CA ARG A 59 -4.23 -7.58 -4.87
C ARG A 59 -3.98 -8.96 -5.49
N ARG A 60 -3.99 -9.05 -6.82
CA ARG A 60 -3.60 -10.29 -7.53
C ARG A 60 -2.31 -10.87 -6.97
N GLY A 61 -2.23 -12.17 -6.80
CA GLY A 61 -1.11 -12.88 -6.20
C GLY A 61 -1.09 -12.91 -4.68
N PHE A 62 -1.93 -12.12 -4.00
CA PHE A 62 -1.96 -12.00 -2.54
C PHE A 62 -3.30 -12.44 -1.94
N GLY A 63 -3.30 -12.73 -0.64
CA GLY A 63 -4.49 -13.07 0.12
C GLY A 63 -5.34 -14.15 -0.54
N ARG A 64 -6.61 -13.87 -0.75
CA ARG A 64 -7.62 -14.78 -1.35
C ARG A 64 -7.79 -14.58 -2.86
N SER A 65 -7.15 -13.57 -3.44
CA SER A 65 -7.19 -13.31 -4.89
C SER A 65 -6.44 -14.35 -5.69
N SER A 66 -6.71 -14.40 -7.01
CA SER A 66 -6.09 -15.34 -7.95
C SER A 66 -4.56 -15.28 -7.89
N LYS A 67 -3.93 -16.46 -7.86
CA LYS A 67 -2.48 -16.64 -7.83
C LYS A 67 -1.96 -16.78 -9.27
N VAL A 68 -1.70 -15.64 -9.91
CA VAL A 68 -1.30 -15.55 -11.32
C VAL A 68 0.21 -15.60 -11.51
N GLY A 69 0.66 -15.94 -12.72
CA GLY A 69 2.07 -15.99 -13.10
C GLY A 69 2.65 -14.66 -13.56
N SER A 70 1.81 -13.63 -13.80
CA SER A 70 2.23 -12.34 -14.39
C SER A 70 1.32 -11.17 -13.96
N GLY A 71 1.63 -9.96 -14.46
CA GLY A 71 0.84 -8.75 -14.17
C GLY A 71 1.16 -8.15 -12.79
N TYR A 72 2.42 -8.17 -12.42
CA TYR A 72 2.92 -7.59 -11.16
C TYR A 72 3.59 -6.24 -11.41
N ASP A 73 2.87 -5.33 -12.05
CA ASP A 73 3.28 -3.96 -12.38
C ASP A 73 2.16 -2.97 -12.05
N TYR A 74 2.50 -1.69 -11.90
CA TYR A 74 1.53 -0.68 -11.45
C TYR A 74 0.49 -0.32 -12.50
N ASP A 75 0.75 -0.49 -13.78
CA ASP A 75 -0.26 -0.28 -14.82
C ASP A 75 -1.37 -1.33 -14.68
N THR A 76 -0.99 -2.57 -14.42
CA THR A 76 -1.93 -3.67 -14.15
C THR A 76 -2.68 -3.46 -12.83
N PHE A 77 -2.00 -3.10 -11.74
CA PHE A 77 -2.64 -2.86 -10.44
C PHE A 77 -3.63 -1.69 -10.51
N ALA A 78 -3.27 -0.60 -11.18
CA ALA A 78 -4.17 0.53 -11.37
C ALA A 78 -5.40 0.18 -12.24
N ALA A 79 -5.24 -0.70 -13.24
CA ALA A 79 -6.36 -1.22 -14.03
C ALA A 79 -7.28 -2.13 -13.19
N ASP A 80 -6.71 -2.92 -12.29
CA ASP A 80 -7.45 -3.73 -11.33
C ASP A 80 -8.26 -2.84 -10.38
N LEU A 81 -7.64 -1.81 -9.79
CA LEU A 81 -8.32 -0.83 -8.94
C LEU A 81 -9.46 -0.15 -9.69
N LYS A 82 -9.24 0.26 -10.95
CA LYS A 82 -10.30 0.82 -11.80
C LYS A 82 -11.48 -0.13 -11.90
N THR A 83 -11.22 -1.42 -12.14
CA THR A 83 -12.28 -2.43 -12.26
C THR A 83 -13.04 -2.60 -10.94
N VAL A 84 -12.35 -2.56 -9.79
CA VAL A 84 -12.98 -2.58 -8.45
C VAL A 84 -13.93 -1.39 -8.30
N LEU A 85 -13.45 -0.17 -8.60
CA LEU A 85 -14.25 1.05 -8.45
C LEU A 85 -15.48 1.06 -9.37
N GLU A 86 -15.33 0.55 -10.58
CA GLU A 86 -16.43 0.49 -11.57
C GLU A 86 -17.43 -0.61 -11.24
N THR A 87 -16.97 -1.80 -10.89
CA THR A 87 -17.86 -2.94 -10.58
C THR A 87 -18.74 -2.68 -9.36
N LEU A 88 -18.18 -2.00 -8.35
CA LEU A 88 -18.93 -1.62 -7.15
C LEU A 88 -19.63 -0.26 -7.28
N ASP A 89 -19.58 0.36 -8.46
CA ASP A 89 -20.02 1.74 -8.77
C ASP A 89 -19.67 2.77 -7.69
N LEU A 90 -18.42 2.73 -7.22
CA LEU A 90 -17.95 3.64 -6.19
C LEU A 90 -17.70 5.01 -6.80
N ARG A 91 -18.22 6.04 -6.12
CA ARG A 91 -18.07 7.46 -6.49
C ARG A 91 -17.77 8.26 -5.24
N ASP A 92 -17.12 9.42 -5.42
CA ASP A 92 -16.71 10.28 -4.31
C ASP A 92 -15.84 9.51 -3.28
N VAL A 93 -14.96 8.66 -3.80
CA VAL A 93 -14.18 7.68 -3.05
C VAL A 93 -12.98 8.33 -2.38
N ILE A 94 -12.71 7.94 -1.14
CA ILE A 94 -11.43 8.21 -0.50
C ILE A 94 -10.54 6.99 -0.76
N LEU A 95 -9.44 7.17 -1.50
CA LEU A 95 -8.44 6.14 -1.73
C LEU A 95 -7.34 6.26 -0.68
N VAL A 96 -7.07 5.18 0.02
CA VAL A 96 -6.03 5.10 1.05
C VAL A 96 -5.06 3.98 0.68
N GLY A 97 -3.85 4.34 0.31
CA GLY A 97 -2.78 3.38 0.00
C GLY A 97 -1.79 3.27 1.15
N PHE A 98 -1.29 2.07 1.37
CA PHE A 98 -0.20 1.80 2.30
C PHE A 98 0.97 1.19 1.55
N SER A 99 2.19 1.76 1.73
CA SER A 99 3.41 1.21 1.14
C SER A 99 3.25 1.01 -0.38
N MET A 100 3.45 -0.21 -0.88
CA MET A 100 3.21 -0.58 -2.28
C MET A 100 1.83 -0.12 -2.80
N GLY A 101 0.82 0.00 -1.93
CA GLY A 101 -0.52 0.46 -2.32
C GLY A 101 -0.57 1.95 -2.70
N THR A 102 0.42 2.75 -2.31
CA THR A 102 0.47 4.19 -2.66
C THR A 102 0.77 4.38 -4.15
N GLY A 103 1.71 3.63 -4.71
CA GLY A 103 1.99 3.66 -6.14
C GLY A 103 0.79 3.23 -7.00
N GLU A 104 -0.05 2.31 -6.49
CA GLU A 104 -1.26 1.87 -7.19
C GLU A 104 -2.29 3.00 -7.31
N LEU A 105 -2.55 3.72 -6.21
CA LEU A 105 -3.50 4.84 -6.26
C LEU A 105 -2.94 6.03 -7.06
N ALA A 106 -1.64 6.32 -6.99
CA ALA A 106 -1.02 7.38 -7.79
C ALA A 106 -1.11 7.07 -9.28
N ARG A 107 -0.75 5.84 -9.69
CA ARG A 107 -0.85 5.35 -11.06
C ARG A 107 -2.31 5.32 -11.55
N TYR A 108 -3.28 5.00 -10.68
CA TYR A 108 -4.71 5.08 -11.04
C TYR A 108 -5.10 6.50 -11.44
N VAL A 109 -4.73 7.52 -10.64
CA VAL A 109 -5.05 8.91 -10.95
C VAL A 109 -4.38 9.35 -12.27
N SER A 110 -3.13 8.99 -12.47
CA SER A 110 -2.36 9.32 -13.67
C SER A 110 -2.94 8.68 -14.95
N ARG A 111 -3.38 7.43 -14.88
CA ARG A 111 -3.82 6.66 -16.04
C ARG A 111 -5.32 6.77 -16.33
N PHE A 112 -6.13 6.90 -15.31
CA PHE A 112 -7.60 6.79 -15.43
C PHE A 112 -8.34 8.04 -14.94
N GLY A 113 -7.60 9.04 -14.44
CA GLY A 113 -8.19 10.29 -13.95
C GLY A 113 -8.74 10.18 -12.53
N HIS A 114 -9.42 11.22 -12.11
CA HIS A 114 -9.83 11.41 -10.71
C HIS A 114 -11.34 11.66 -10.52
N ASP A 115 -12.16 11.41 -11.54
CA ASP A 115 -13.60 11.74 -11.51
C ASP A 115 -14.35 10.98 -10.40
N ARG A 116 -13.91 9.77 -10.05
CA ARG A 116 -14.48 8.98 -8.96
C ARG A 116 -13.88 9.31 -7.59
N VAL A 117 -12.78 10.07 -7.53
CA VAL A 117 -11.98 10.27 -6.32
C VAL A 117 -12.36 11.57 -5.63
N ALA A 118 -12.54 11.50 -4.31
CA ALA A 118 -12.73 12.65 -3.44
C ALA A 118 -11.44 13.10 -2.77
N LYS A 119 -10.71 12.15 -2.17
CA LYS A 119 -9.47 12.40 -1.41
C LYS A 119 -8.48 11.25 -1.62
N LEU A 120 -7.20 11.52 -1.39
CA LEU A 120 -6.09 10.58 -1.55
C LEU A 120 -5.24 10.55 -0.27
N ALA A 121 -4.98 9.37 0.30
CA ALA A 121 -4.11 9.23 1.46
C ALA A 121 -2.97 8.25 1.16
N PHE A 122 -1.75 8.69 1.38
CA PHE A 122 -0.51 7.98 1.13
C PHE A 122 0.19 7.68 2.46
N LEU A 123 0.15 6.43 2.91
CA LEU A 123 0.71 5.98 4.17
C LEU A 123 1.97 5.17 3.92
N ALA A 124 3.10 5.56 4.52
CA ALA A 124 4.41 4.94 4.31
C ALA A 124 4.74 4.76 2.83
N SER A 125 4.74 5.87 2.08
CA SER A 125 4.69 5.93 0.62
C SER A 125 6.01 5.59 -0.08
N LEU A 126 5.92 5.13 -1.35
CA LEU A 126 7.05 4.87 -2.26
C LEU A 126 7.51 6.13 -3.01
N GLU A 127 6.62 7.10 -3.15
CA GLU A 127 6.82 8.29 -3.98
C GLU A 127 7.94 9.20 -3.42
N PRO A 128 8.58 9.99 -4.28
CA PRO A 128 8.34 10.12 -5.72
C PRO A 128 9.15 9.15 -6.58
N PHE A 129 10.28 8.62 -6.10
CA PHE A 129 11.15 7.71 -6.81
C PHE A 129 12.25 7.15 -5.90
N LEU A 130 12.35 5.81 -5.82
CA LEU A 130 13.22 5.15 -4.84
C LEU A 130 14.67 4.96 -5.29
N VAL A 131 14.94 4.79 -6.60
CA VAL A 131 16.26 4.38 -7.08
C VAL A 131 17.19 5.58 -7.25
N ALA A 132 18.41 5.46 -6.73
CA ALA A 132 19.50 6.42 -6.96
C ALA A 132 19.92 6.42 -8.43
N ARG A 133 19.93 7.62 -9.02
CA ARG A 133 20.41 7.90 -10.39
C ARG A 133 20.93 9.34 -10.44
N ASP A 134 21.50 9.74 -11.57
CA ASP A 134 22.02 11.11 -11.74
C ASP A 134 20.95 12.19 -11.48
N ASP A 135 19.70 11.90 -11.87
CA ASP A 135 18.55 12.77 -11.66
C ASP A 135 17.81 12.50 -10.33
N ASN A 136 18.30 11.58 -9.51
CA ASN A 136 17.75 11.18 -8.21
C ASN A 136 18.87 10.71 -7.24
N PRO A 137 19.84 11.58 -6.88
CA PRO A 137 21.01 11.17 -6.10
C PRO A 137 20.69 10.72 -4.67
N ASP A 138 19.55 11.17 -4.11
CA ASP A 138 19.11 10.84 -2.74
C ASP A 138 18.31 9.52 -2.67
N GLY A 139 18.23 8.79 -3.76
CA GLY A 139 17.56 7.48 -3.82
C GLY A 139 18.40 6.37 -3.19
N LEU A 140 17.83 5.17 -3.11
CA LEU A 140 18.50 3.96 -2.64
C LEU A 140 19.23 3.26 -3.79
N PRO A 141 20.38 2.61 -3.53
CA PRO A 141 21.07 1.81 -4.55
C PRO A 141 20.15 0.72 -5.13
N ARG A 142 20.22 0.52 -6.45
CA ARG A 142 19.41 -0.50 -7.14
C ARG A 142 19.66 -1.91 -6.59
N GLU A 143 20.89 -2.18 -6.19
CA GLU A 143 21.35 -3.46 -5.63
C GLU A 143 20.56 -3.87 -4.38
N VAL A 144 20.00 -2.92 -3.64
CA VAL A 144 19.11 -3.18 -2.48
C VAL A 144 17.86 -3.93 -2.97
N PHE A 145 17.23 -3.47 -4.04
CA PHE A 145 16.02 -4.06 -4.60
C PHE A 145 16.31 -5.40 -5.29
N ASP A 146 17.42 -5.49 -6.01
CA ASP A 146 17.88 -6.75 -6.63
C ASP A 146 18.16 -7.81 -5.57
N GLY A 147 18.74 -7.43 -4.42
CA GLY A 147 18.95 -8.30 -3.27
C GLY A 147 17.65 -8.77 -2.63
N ILE A 148 16.66 -7.88 -2.47
CA ILE A 148 15.32 -8.23 -1.98
C ILE A 148 14.66 -9.26 -2.91
N ALA A 149 14.66 -9.03 -4.22
CA ALA A 149 14.08 -9.93 -5.19
C ALA A 149 14.76 -11.31 -5.17
N ALA A 150 16.11 -11.34 -5.05
CA ALA A 150 16.88 -12.57 -4.96
C ALA A 150 16.57 -13.35 -3.66
N ALA A 151 16.49 -12.68 -2.52
CA ALA A 151 16.15 -13.30 -1.24
C ALA A 151 14.72 -13.89 -1.26
N ALA A 152 13.74 -13.12 -1.75
CA ALA A 152 12.36 -13.58 -1.87
C ALA A 152 12.19 -14.73 -2.88
N LYS A 153 13.04 -14.79 -3.93
CA LYS A 153 13.06 -15.89 -4.89
C LYS A 153 13.76 -17.14 -4.35
N GLY A 154 14.73 -16.97 -3.46
CA GLY A 154 15.49 -18.07 -2.82
C GLY A 154 14.64 -18.78 -1.76
N ASP A 155 14.76 -18.34 -0.53
CA ASP A 155 13.96 -18.83 0.60
C ASP A 155 13.01 -17.72 1.08
N ARG A 156 11.81 -17.67 0.51
CA ARG A 156 10.81 -16.65 0.85
C ARG A 156 10.33 -16.75 2.30
N TYR A 157 10.41 -17.89 2.93
CA TYR A 157 10.00 -18.09 4.32
C TYR A 157 10.99 -17.40 5.27
N ALA A 158 12.28 -17.65 5.07
CA ALA A 158 13.34 -16.97 5.81
C ALA A 158 13.35 -15.47 5.51
N TRP A 159 13.14 -15.09 4.23
CA TRP A 159 13.01 -13.70 3.81
C TRP A 159 11.88 -12.98 4.57
N TYR A 160 10.68 -13.54 4.66
CA TYR A 160 9.58 -12.90 5.37
C TYR A 160 9.85 -12.75 6.87
N THR A 161 10.57 -13.68 7.49
CA THR A 161 11.00 -13.53 8.89
C THR A 161 11.89 -12.30 9.07
N GLN A 162 12.90 -12.15 8.22
CA GLN A 162 13.79 -10.99 8.26
C GLN A 162 13.06 -9.69 7.89
N PHE A 163 12.19 -9.76 6.88
CA PHE A 163 11.40 -8.61 6.44
C PHE A 163 10.52 -8.07 7.57
N PHE A 164 9.78 -8.93 8.28
CA PHE A 164 8.90 -8.48 9.36
C PHE A 164 9.67 -8.01 10.60
N SER A 165 10.89 -8.49 10.83
CA SER A 165 11.75 -7.90 11.86
C SER A 165 12.02 -6.41 11.59
N ASN A 166 12.37 -6.06 10.36
CA ASN A 166 12.61 -4.67 9.95
C ASN A 166 11.30 -3.88 9.75
N PHE A 167 10.24 -4.54 9.26
CA PHE A 167 8.94 -3.93 8.98
C PHE A 167 8.29 -3.38 10.25
N TYR A 168 8.42 -4.09 11.34
CA TYR A 168 7.86 -3.70 12.64
C TYR A 168 8.90 -3.10 13.59
N ASN A 169 10.20 -3.09 13.26
CA ASN A 169 11.30 -2.76 14.18
C ASN A 169 11.19 -3.59 15.48
N LEU A 170 11.18 -4.93 15.34
CA LEU A 170 10.84 -5.84 16.45
C LEU A 170 11.77 -5.69 17.65
N ASP A 171 13.01 -5.25 17.47
CA ASP A 171 13.94 -5.00 18.59
C ASP A 171 13.40 -3.93 19.55
N ASP A 172 12.60 -2.98 19.05
CA ASP A 172 12.05 -1.85 19.81
C ASP A 172 10.57 -2.03 20.17
N THR A 173 9.81 -2.76 19.32
CA THR A 173 8.34 -2.77 19.39
C THR A 173 7.73 -4.07 19.92
N LEU A 174 8.47 -5.19 19.87
CA LEU A 174 7.94 -6.50 20.29
C LEU A 174 7.60 -6.50 21.80
N GLY A 175 6.40 -6.93 22.11
CA GLY A 175 5.88 -6.97 23.49
C GLY A 175 5.42 -5.62 24.05
N SER A 176 5.71 -4.51 23.35
CA SER A 176 5.27 -3.15 23.74
C SER A 176 4.20 -2.59 22.81
N ARG A 177 4.43 -2.61 21.50
CA ARG A 177 3.56 -2.09 20.44
C ARG A 177 2.93 -3.19 19.56
N ILE A 178 3.55 -4.36 19.51
CA ILE A 178 3.07 -5.52 18.74
C ILE A 178 3.36 -6.82 19.51
N SER A 179 2.44 -7.78 19.46
CA SER A 179 2.63 -9.12 20.02
C SER A 179 3.28 -10.05 19.00
N GLN A 180 3.92 -11.14 19.47
CA GLN A 180 4.46 -12.18 18.59
C GLN A 180 3.36 -12.80 17.72
N GLU A 181 2.16 -12.98 18.26
CA GLU A 181 1.01 -13.55 17.53
C GLU A 181 0.59 -12.68 16.35
N ALA A 182 0.69 -11.35 16.47
CA ALA A 182 0.40 -10.43 15.37
C ALA A 182 1.50 -10.48 14.28
N VAL A 183 2.76 -10.63 14.69
CA VAL A 183 3.89 -10.87 13.76
C VAL A 183 3.69 -12.20 13.03
N ASP A 184 3.38 -13.28 13.76
CA ASP A 184 3.11 -14.60 13.20
C ASP A 184 1.90 -14.58 12.26
N GLY A 185 0.87 -13.82 12.60
CA GLY A 185 -0.29 -13.57 11.74
C GLY A 185 0.12 -12.92 10.41
N SER A 186 0.94 -11.89 10.45
CA SER A 186 1.48 -11.21 9.26
C SER A 186 2.34 -12.15 8.41
N TRP A 187 3.18 -12.95 9.05
CA TRP A 187 4.00 -13.96 8.39
C TRP A 187 3.13 -15.01 7.68
N ASN A 188 2.10 -15.53 8.34
CA ASN A 188 1.17 -16.49 7.76
C ASN A 188 0.42 -15.93 6.53
N VAL A 189 0.03 -14.66 6.58
CA VAL A 189 -0.55 -13.96 5.42
C VAL A 189 0.46 -13.89 4.27
N ALA A 190 1.69 -13.47 4.55
CA ALA A 190 2.74 -13.31 3.55
C ALA A 190 3.06 -14.62 2.83
N VAL A 191 3.24 -15.73 3.57
CA VAL A 191 3.57 -17.03 2.97
C VAL A 191 2.42 -17.63 2.17
N SER A 192 1.18 -17.17 2.37
CA SER A 192 0.02 -17.55 1.58
C SER A 192 -0.01 -16.90 0.19
N SER A 193 0.83 -15.90 -0.09
CA SER A 193 0.94 -15.25 -1.39
C SER A 193 1.44 -16.21 -2.47
N ALA A 194 1.20 -15.88 -3.75
CA ALA A 194 1.78 -16.64 -4.86
C ALA A 194 3.32 -16.60 -4.79
N PRO A 195 4.01 -17.73 -4.96
CA PRO A 195 5.48 -17.72 -4.93
C PRO A 195 6.11 -16.76 -5.93
N VAL A 196 5.47 -16.57 -7.10
CA VAL A 196 5.92 -15.60 -8.11
C VAL A 196 5.72 -14.17 -7.62
N ALA A 197 4.60 -13.85 -6.99
CA ALA A 197 4.31 -12.52 -6.47
C ALA A 197 5.38 -12.05 -5.48
N ALA A 198 5.94 -12.95 -4.66
CA ALA A 198 6.92 -12.63 -3.64
C ALA A 198 8.13 -11.84 -4.17
N TYR A 199 8.57 -12.12 -5.40
CA TYR A 199 9.73 -11.45 -6.00
C TYR A 199 9.38 -10.62 -7.25
N ALA A 200 8.32 -10.98 -7.98
CA ALA A 200 7.98 -10.33 -9.24
C ALA A 200 7.43 -8.91 -9.06
N VAL A 201 6.93 -8.57 -7.87
CA VAL A 201 6.48 -7.20 -7.55
C VAL A 201 7.63 -6.24 -7.26
N VAL A 202 8.81 -6.73 -6.87
CA VAL A 202 9.94 -5.87 -6.44
C VAL A 202 10.38 -4.90 -7.52
N PRO A 203 10.49 -5.29 -8.80
CA PRO A 203 10.81 -4.34 -9.87
C PRO A 203 9.81 -3.19 -10.02
N SER A 204 8.55 -3.38 -9.63
CA SER A 204 7.56 -2.29 -9.72
C SER A 204 7.80 -1.19 -8.69
N TRP A 205 8.36 -1.49 -7.50
CA TRP A 205 8.62 -0.49 -6.47
C TRP A 205 9.63 0.57 -6.91
N ILE A 206 10.48 0.24 -7.89
CA ILE A 206 11.50 1.12 -8.42
C ILE A 206 11.06 1.81 -9.72
N GLU A 207 9.77 1.79 -10.04
CA GLU A 207 9.22 2.63 -11.09
C GLU A 207 9.31 4.11 -10.69
N ASP A 208 9.35 4.98 -11.68
CA ASP A 208 9.42 6.42 -11.48
C ASP A 208 8.00 6.99 -11.36
N PHE A 209 7.62 7.41 -10.16
CA PHE A 209 6.30 7.97 -9.90
C PHE A 209 6.22 9.50 -10.03
N ARG A 210 7.29 10.19 -10.49
CA ARG A 210 7.28 11.65 -10.57
C ARG A 210 6.16 12.18 -11.46
N ALA A 211 5.87 11.49 -12.58
CA ALA A 211 4.74 11.84 -13.44
C ALA A 211 3.38 11.57 -12.78
N ASP A 212 3.27 10.49 -11.99
CA ASP A 212 2.06 10.14 -11.26
C ASP A 212 1.80 11.16 -10.13
N VAL A 213 2.85 11.61 -9.43
CA VAL A 213 2.77 12.69 -8.43
C VAL A 213 2.30 14.00 -9.06
N GLU A 214 2.80 14.34 -10.24
CA GLU A 214 2.32 15.52 -10.98
C GLU A 214 0.84 15.40 -11.37
N ALA A 215 0.38 14.23 -11.77
CA ALA A 215 -1.04 13.98 -12.05
C ALA A 215 -1.89 14.09 -10.78
N VAL A 216 -1.42 13.60 -9.64
CA VAL A 216 -2.07 13.78 -8.34
C VAL A 216 -2.18 15.27 -8.01
N ARG A 217 -1.11 16.03 -8.16
CA ARG A 217 -1.09 17.49 -7.95
C ARG A 217 -2.07 18.20 -8.87
N ALA A 218 -2.04 17.89 -10.16
CA ALA A 218 -2.91 18.48 -11.17
C ALA A 218 -4.40 18.15 -10.95
N SER A 219 -4.72 17.06 -10.24
CA SER A 219 -6.09 16.69 -9.89
C SER A 219 -6.76 17.68 -8.94
N GLY A 220 -5.99 18.45 -8.17
CA GLY A 220 -6.48 19.34 -7.14
C GLY A 220 -7.24 18.66 -6.00
N LYS A 221 -7.16 17.33 -5.90
CA LYS A 221 -7.83 16.60 -4.82
C LYS A 221 -7.05 16.75 -3.51
N PRO A 222 -7.74 16.88 -2.36
CA PRO A 222 -7.07 16.84 -1.07
C PRO A 222 -6.24 15.58 -0.91
N ALA A 223 -5.00 15.74 -0.44
CA ALA A 223 -4.08 14.63 -0.23
C ALA A 223 -3.52 14.64 1.19
N LEU A 224 -3.29 13.45 1.75
CA LEU A 224 -2.57 13.22 3.01
C LEU A 224 -1.32 12.39 2.71
N ILE A 225 -0.17 12.82 3.21
CA ILE A 225 1.07 12.04 3.27
C ILE A 225 1.36 11.78 4.74
N LEU A 226 1.40 10.51 5.14
CA LEU A 226 1.66 10.09 6.51
C LEU A 226 2.77 9.05 6.55
N HIS A 227 3.80 9.25 7.38
CA HIS A 227 4.95 8.35 7.42
C HIS A 227 5.55 8.25 8.84
N GLY A 228 6.17 7.11 9.12
CA GLY A 228 6.88 6.88 10.38
C GLY A 228 8.33 7.37 10.32
N THR A 229 8.81 8.02 11.38
CA THR A 229 10.19 8.55 11.40
C THR A 229 11.26 7.46 11.53
N ALA A 230 10.87 6.26 12.01
CA ALA A 230 11.75 5.10 12.15
C ALA A 230 11.47 3.99 11.11
N ASP A 231 10.97 4.36 9.92
CA ASP A 231 10.71 3.41 8.85
C ASP A 231 12.01 2.87 8.25
N ASN A 232 12.33 1.60 8.55
CA ASN A 232 13.53 0.90 8.07
C ASN A 232 13.33 0.20 6.71
N ILE A 233 12.11 0.20 6.17
CA ILE A 233 11.79 -0.36 4.84
C ILE A 233 11.84 0.74 3.78
N LEU A 234 11.19 1.86 4.05
CA LEU A 234 11.12 3.04 3.19
C LEU A 234 11.57 4.28 3.99
N PRO A 235 12.88 4.52 4.11
CA PRO A 235 13.39 5.64 4.92
C PRO A 235 12.72 6.96 4.54
N ILE A 236 12.21 7.68 5.54
CA ILE A 236 11.38 8.88 5.37
C ILE A 236 12.09 9.98 4.55
N ASP A 237 13.42 10.10 4.67
CA ASP A 237 14.22 11.08 3.92
C ASP A 237 14.30 10.75 2.42
N ALA A 238 14.26 9.47 2.06
CA ALA A 238 14.26 9.03 0.68
C ALA A 238 12.86 9.06 0.03
N THR A 239 11.81 9.18 0.83
CA THR A 239 10.40 9.01 0.42
C THR A 239 9.53 10.19 0.83
N ALA A 240 8.80 10.10 1.92
CA ALA A 240 7.72 11.03 2.28
C ALA A 240 8.15 12.50 2.39
N ARG A 241 9.34 12.80 2.89
CA ARG A 241 9.87 14.18 2.93
C ARG A 241 10.10 14.74 1.53
N ARG A 242 10.53 13.91 0.60
CA ARG A 242 10.71 14.28 -0.81
C ARG A 242 9.38 14.34 -1.53
N PHE A 243 8.46 13.42 -1.22
CA PHE A 243 7.11 13.44 -1.77
C PHE A 243 6.37 14.71 -1.34
N HIS A 244 6.43 15.11 -0.07
CA HIS A 244 5.83 16.37 0.39
C HIS A 244 6.45 17.61 -0.29
N LYS A 245 7.76 17.60 -0.57
CA LYS A 245 8.37 18.68 -1.38
C LYS A 245 7.80 18.76 -2.80
N ALA A 246 7.42 17.61 -3.39
CA ALA A 246 6.82 17.55 -4.72
C ALA A 246 5.31 17.83 -4.71
N LEU A 247 4.64 17.62 -3.57
CA LEU A 247 3.20 17.84 -3.36
C LEU A 247 2.98 18.67 -2.07
N PRO A 248 3.40 19.95 -2.04
CA PRO A 248 3.39 20.77 -0.81
C PRO A 248 2.00 21.13 -0.32
N GLU A 249 0.96 20.96 -1.14
CA GLU A 249 -0.43 21.19 -0.77
C GLU A 249 -1.04 20.05 0.05
N ALA A 250 -0.37 18.88 0.11
CA ALA A 250 -0.83 17.76 0.90
C ALA A 250 -0.70 18.04 2.41
N GLU A 251 -1.68 17.59 3.18
CA GLU A 251 -1.49 17.44 4.63
C GLU A 251 -0.32 16.49 4.88
N TYR A 252 0.60 16.87 5.76
CA TYR A 252 1.80 16.09 6.03
C TYR A 252 1.92 15.73 7.51
N VAL A 253 2.03 14.46 7.80
CA VAL A 253 2.10 13.93 9.17
C VAL A 253 3.28 12.97 9.30
N GLU A 254 4.23 13.30 10.16
CA GLU A 254 5.26 12.37 10.64
C GLU A 254 4.80 11.77 11.97
N ILE A 255 4.88 10.43 12.10
CA ILE A 255 4.62 9.75 13.37
C ILE A 255 5.97 9.36 13.97
N GLU A 256 6.29 9.95 15.12
CA GLU A 256 7.57 9.76 15.79
C GLU A 256 7.76 8.29 16.19
N ASP A 257 8.98 7.78 16.00
CA ASP A 257 9.42 6.41 16.29
C ASP A 257 8.61 5.29 15.60
N ALA A 258 7.69 5.64 14.69
CA ALA A 258 6.89 4.65 14.00
C ALA A 258 7.69 3.92 12.91
N PRO A 259 7.68 2.57 12.91
CA PRO A 259 8.28 1.75 11.86
C PRO A 259 7.38 1.71 10.62
N HIS A 260 7.80 0.97 9.58
CA HIS A 260 6.97 0.74 8.39
C HIS A 260 5.60 0.16 8.72
N GLY A 261 5.54 -0.78 9.66
CA GLY A 261 4.32 -1.44 10.12
C GLY A 261 3.42 -0.59 11.03
N LEU A 262 3.42 0.72 10.84
CA LEU A 262 2.72 1.72 11.67
C LEU A 262 1.20 1.51 11.76
N LEU A 263 0.57 0.89 10.75
CA LEU A 263 -0.87 0.55 10.78
C LEU A 263 -1.24 -0.31 11.99
N TRP A 264 -0.28 -1.07 12.50
CA TRP A 264 -0.44 -1.92 13.68
C TRP A 264 0.21 -1.32 14.93
N THR A 265 1.49 -0.95 14.84
CA THR A 265 2.28 -0.51 16.00
C THR A 265 1.88 0.87 16.53
N HIS A 266 1.45 1.77 15.64
CA HIS A 266 1.04 3.14 15.94
C HIS A 266 -0.38 3.41 15.44
N ALA A 267 -1.27 2.41 15.65
CA ALA A 267 -2.61 2.44 15.09
C ALA A 267 -3.44 3.64 15.58
N ASP A 268 -3.29 4.05 16.83
CA ASP A 268 -4.06 5.16 17.40
C ASP A 268 -3.68 6.49 16.75
N GLU A 269 -2.38 6.71 16.55
CA GLU A 269 -1.83 7.91 15.89
C GLU A 269 -2.25 7.94 14.40
N VAL A 270 -2.12 6.80 13.70
CA VAL A 270 -2.56 6.64 12.30
C VAL A 270 -4.06 6.89 12.18
N ASN A 271 -4.87 6.28 13.05
CA ASN A 271 -6.32 6.42 13.02
C ASN A 271 -6.76 7.86 13.31
N ALA A 272 -6.11 8.54 14.25
CA ALA A 272 -6.40 9.94 14.54
C ALA A 272 -6.17 10.84 13.31
N ALA A 273 -5.01 10.71 12.65
CA ALA A 273 -4.68 11.47 11.44
C ALA A 273 -5.62 11.11 10.28
N LEU A 274 -5.83 9.82 10.03
CA LEU A 274 -6.70 9.35 8.95
C LEU A 274 -8.15 9.81 9.15
N LEU A 275 -8.72 9.66 10.35
CA LEU A 275 -10.09 10.12 10.64
C LEU A 275 -10.25 11.64 10.55
N SER A 276 -9.23 12.41 10.92
CA SER A 276 -9.22 13.87 10.72
C SER A 276 -9.29 14.21 9.24
N PHE A 277 -8.50 13.54 8.42
CA PHE A 277 -8.42 13.78 6.99
C PHE A 277 -9.68 13.35 6.23
N VAL A 278 -10.26 12.18 6.52
CA VAL A 278 -11.38 11.63 5.73
C VAL A 278 -12.72 12.33 5.98
N ARG A 279 -12.89 12.97 7.13
CA ARG A 279 -14.07 13.80 7.46
C ARG A 279 -14.07 15.09 6.62
#